data_cb4215803f7e5f7480f99141a8d95360
#
_entry.id   cb4215803f7e5f7480f99141a8d95360
#
_cell.length_a   1.000
_cell.length_b   1.000
_cell.length_c   1.000
_cell.angle_alpha   90.00
_cell.angle_beta   90.00
_cell.angle_gamma   90.00
#
_symmetry.space_group_name_H-M   'P 1'
#
loop_
_entity.id
_entity.type
_entity.pdbx_description
1 polymer ?
#
loop_
_entity_poly.entity_id
_entity_poly.type
_entity_poly.pdbx_seq_one_letter_code
_entity_poly.pdbx_strand_id
1 'polypeptide(L)'
;NQSNIFSAALGQGNSYFPYYFLQATVNEFYGDYRVKPEAVVSMEFLLSYTNGAKGSSLIGTNRYTKRVALKDNTPQALVMGQQQALAEIFKEYENQLNQYAANLPKPIGQ
;
A
#
# COMPACT_ATOMS: atom_id res chain seq x y z
N ASN A 1 3.31 -17.91 7.95
CA ASN A 1 2.89 -17.04 7.05
C ASN A 1 3.85 -15.93 6.69
N GLN A 2 3.91 -15.60 5.47
CA GLN A 2 4.98 -14.76 4.99
C GLN A 2 4.51 -13.39 4.61
N SER A 3 5.33 -12.42 4.88
CA SER A 3 5.10 -11.06 4.46
C SER A 3 6.13 -10.67 3.44
N ASN A 4 5.67 -10.07 2.36
CA ASN A 4 6.57 -9.47 1.40
C ASN A 4 6.59 -7.99 1.67
N ILE A 5 7.79 -7.42 1.74
CA ILE A 5 7.95 -6.01 2.05
C ILE A 5 8.51 -5.33 0.82
N PHE A 6 7.83 -4.28 0.41
CA PHE A 6 8.24 -3.47 -0.73
C PHE A 6 8.53 -2.06 -0.26
N SER A 7 9.62 -1.51 -0.75
CA SER A 7 10.00 -0.15 -0.40
C SER A 7 10.37 0.62 -1.64
N ALA A 8 9.99 1.88 -1.67
CA ALA A 8 10.32 2.75 -2.79
C ALA A 8 10.45 4.17 -2.32
N ALA A 9 11.45 4.87 -2.85
CA ALA A 9 11.58 6.29 -2.64
C ALA A 9 10.71 7.00 -3.67
N LEU A 10 9.94 7.96 -3.21
CA LEU A 10 9.05 8.72 -4.08
C LEU A 10 9.59 10.13 -4.22
N GLY A 11 9.77 10.55 -5.45
CA GLY A 11 10.29 11.87 -5.74
C GLY A 11 11.78 11.89 -5.86
N GLN A 12 12.34 13.10 -5.92
CA GLN A 12 13.77 13.31 -6.09
C GLN A 12 14.46 13.26 -4.73
N GLY A 13 15.15 12.18 -4.48
CA GLY A 13 15.84 12.04 -3.20
C GLY A 13 17.28 12.45 -3.31
N ASN A 14 17.63 13.59 -2.73
CA ASN A 14 19.01 13.94 -2.51
C ASN A 14 19.13 14.63 -1.17
N SER A 15 20.36 14.96 -0.74
CA SER A 15 20.58 15.42 0.60
C SER A 15 20.01 16.81 0.87
N TYR A 16 19.64 17.55 -0.14
CA TYR A 16 19.14 18.91 0.03
C TYR A 16 17.64 19.04 -0.13
N PHE A 17 16.99 18.05 -0.72
CA PHE A 17 15.57 18.15 -1.01
C PHE A 17 14.82 17.07 -0.28
N PRO A 18 13.62 17.40 0.20
CA PRO A 18 12.80 16.39 0.85
C PRO A 18 12.30 15.35 -0.15
N TYR A 19 12.10 14.16 0.34
CA TYR A 19 11.46 13.13 -0.45
C TYR A 19 10.65 12.22 0.45
N TYR A 20 9.78 11.47 -0.19
CA TYR A 20 8.89 10.57 0.52
C TYR A 20 9.36 9.14 0.33
N PHE A 21 9.16 8.35 1.35
CA PHE A 21 9.52 6.95 1.32
C PHE A 21 8.27 6.14 1.65
N LEU A 22 7.91 5.23 0.76
CA LEU A 22 6.74 4.38 0.93
C LEU A 22 7.19 2.95 1.13
N GLN A 23 6.69 2.34 2.19
CA GLN A 23 6.91 0.93 2.46
C GLN A 23 5.56 0.23 2.48
N ALA A 24 5.43 -0.84 1.72
CA ALA A 24 4.21 -1.62 1.68
C ALA A 24 4.51 -3.04 2.14
N THR A 25 3.67 -3.55 3.01
CA THR A 25 3.80 -4.90 3.54
C THR A 25 2.54 -5.67 3.23
N VAL A 26 2.69 -6.86 2.65
CA VAL A 26 1.56 -7.74 2.41
C VAL A 26 1.44 -8.66 3.63
N ASN A 27 0.36 -8.51 4.36
CA ASN A 27 0.14 -9.27 5.59
C ASN A 27 -0.65 -10.54 5.36
N GLU A 28 -1.59 -10.50 4.42
CA GLU A 28 -2.42 -11.66 4.10
C GLU A 28 -2.62 -11.70 2.60
N PHE A 29 -2.52 -12.91 2.04
CA PHE A 29 -2.66 -13.07 0.60
C PHE A 29 -2.99 -14.53 0.35
N TYR A 30 -4.28 -14.88 0.44
CA TYR A 30 -4.67 -16.29 0.35
C TYR A 30 -6.12 -16.40 -0.13
N GLY A 31 -6.53 -17.65 -0.35
CA GLY A 31 -7.91 -17.96 -0.61
C GLY A 31 -8.56 -18.55 0.62
N ASP A 32 -9.76 -18.12 0.93
CA ASP A 32 -10.53 -18.61 2.06
C ASP A 32 -11.71 -19.39 1.50
N TYR A 33 -11.71 -20.69 1.76
CA TYR A 33 -12.72 -21.58 1.22
C TYR A 33 -13.64 -22.19 2.29
N ARG A 34 -13.60 -21.64 3.48
CA ARG A 34 -14.31 -22.24 4.61
C ARG A 34 -15.82 -22.17 4.46
N VAL A 35 -16.33 -21.10 3.90
CA VAL A 35 -17.76 -20.94 3.65
C VAL A 35 -17.98 -20.79 2.17
N LYS A 36 -17.70 -19.60 1.64
CA LYS A 36 -17.72 -19.34 0.21
C LYS A 36 -16.30 -19.01 -0.22
N PRO A 37 -15.91 -19.39 -1.43
CA PRO A 37 -14.55 -19.07 -1.86
C PRO A 37 -14.36 -17.57 -1.99
N GLU A 38 -13.34 -17.06 -1.34
CA GLU A 38 -12.99 -15.66 -1.35
C GLU A 38 -11.49 -15.50 -1.45
N ALA A 39 -11.06 -14.46 -2.15
CA ALA A 39 -9.66 -14.03 -2.09
C ALA A 39 -9.55 -13.04 -0.94
N VAL A 40 -8.53 -13.22 -0.11
CA VAL A 40 -8.28 -12.36 1.05
C VAL A 40 -6.92 -11.72 0.87
N VAL A 41 -6.89 -10.39 0.85
CA VAL A 41 -5.65 -9.64 0.72
C VAL A 41 -5.65 -8.55 1.77
N SER A 42 -4.57 -8.48 2.53
CA SER A 42 -4.39 -7.42 3.52
C SER A 42 -3.01 -6.81 3.33
N MET A 43 -2.97 -5.49 3.22
CA MET A 43 -1.74 -4.75 3.03
C MET A 43 -1.67 -3.60 4.00
N GLU A 44 -0.46 -3.29 4.42
CA GLU A 44 -0.20 -2.15 5.27
C GLU A 44 0.80 -1.25 4.58
N PHE A 45 0.52 0.07 4.61
CA PHE A 45 1.38 1.07 4.01
C PHE A 45 1.91 1.99 5.08
N LEU A 46 3.19 2.27 4.99
CA LEU A 46 3.84 3.22 5.86
C LEU A 46 4.48 4.29 4.98
N LEU A 47 4.08 5.52 5.18
CA LEU A 47 4.59 6.65 4.42
C LEU A 47 5.37 7.55 5.35
N SER A 48 6.59 7.85 4.97
CA SER A 48 7.42 8.76 5.75
C SER A 48 7.98 9.85 4.85
N TYR A 49 8.43 10.91 5.48
CA TYR A 49 8.96 12.08 4.83
C TYR A 49 10.36 12.30 5.36
N THR A 50 11.30 12.44 4.46
CA THR A 50 12.69 12.65 4.82
C THR A 50 13.15 13.99 4.29
N ASN A 51 13.75 14.77 5.18
CA ASN A 51 14.32 16.05 4.80
C ASN A 51 15.80 16.02 5.14
N GLY A 52 16.54 15.26 4.35
CA GLY A 52 18.01 15.23 4.41
C GLY A 52 18.57 15.35 5.81
N ALA A 53 19.08 16.53 6.12
CA ALA A 53 19.80 16.75 7.38
C ALA A 53 18.90 16.69 8.60
N LYS A 54 17.59 16.82 8.45
CA LYS A 54 16.69 16.86 9.60
C LYS A 54 16.10 15.51 9.95
N GLY A 55 16.42 14.47 9.18
CA GLY A 55 15.93 13.14 9.46
C GLY A 55 14.56 12.87 8.87
N SER A 56 13.91 11.86 9.39
CA SER A 56 12.66 11.34 8.85
C SER A 56 11.50 11.53 9.81
N SER A 57 10.32 11.69 9.26
CA SER A 57 9.10 11.76 10.04
C SER A 57 8.07 10.84 9.44
N LEU A 58 7.38 10.09 10.28
CA LEU A 58 6.28 9.27 9.83
C LEU A 58 5.10 10.16 9.49
N ILE A 59 4.56 9.99 8.28
CA ILE A 59 3.37 10.71 7.88
C ILE A 59 2.14 9.94 8.29
N GLY A 60 2.13 8.64 8.04
CA GLY A 60 1.00 7.83 8.43
C GLY A 60 1.15 6.38 8.05
N THR A 61 0.34 5.56 8.69
CA THR A 61 0.24 4.14 8.43
C THR A 61 -1.20 3.83 8.11
N ASN A 62 -1.41 3.03 7.07
CA ASN A 62 -2.75 2.64 6.67
C ASN A 62 -2.78 1.16 6.39
N ARG A 63 -3.84 0.51 6.79
CA ARG A 63 -4.01 -0.91 6.57
C ARG A 63 -5.34 -1.15 5.90
N TYR A 64 -5.32 -1.98 4.87
CA TYR A 64 -6.51 -2.31 4.12
C TYR A 64 -6.63 -3.81 4.00
N THR A 65 -7.83 -4.31 4.19
CA THR A 65 -8.13 -5.72 3.99
C THR A 65 -9.32 -5.82 3.06
N LYS A 66 -9.18 -6.63 2.02
CA LYS A 66 -10.25 -6.83 1.06
C LYS A 66 -10.54 -8.32 0.93
N ARG A 67 -11.82 -8.63 0.88
CA ARG A 67 -12.30 -9.97 0.59
C ARG A 67 -13.12 -9.90 -0.68
N VAL A 68 -12.74 -10.68 -1.66
CA VAL A 68 -13.40 -10.68 -2.96
C VAL A 68 -13.99 -12.06 -3.20
N ALA A 69 -15.29 -12.13 -3.40
CA ALA A 69 -15.94 -13.40 -3.69
C ALA A 69 -15.41 -13.96 -5.00
N LEU A 70 -15.10 -15.24 -4.99
CA LEU A 70 -14.59 -15.91 -6.17
C LEU A 70 -15.74 -16.51 -6.96
N LYS A 71 -15.53 -16.56 -8.27
CA LYS A 71 -16.50 -17.13 -9.19
C LYS A 71 -16.66 -18.63 -8.96
N ASP A 72 -15.55 -19.31 -8.67
CA ASP A 72 -15.54 -20.74 -8.40
C ASP A 72 -14.26 -21.07 -7.64
N ASN A 73 -13.98 -22.37 -7.50
CA ASN A 73 -12.83 -22.84 -6.72
C ASN A 73 -11.57 -23.06 -7.55
N THR A 74 -11.50 -22.48 -8.73
CA THR A 74 -10.33 -22.70 -9.58
C THR A 74 -9.19 -21.77 -9.20
N PRO A 75 -7.93 -22.16 -9.49
CA PRO A 75 -6.80 -21.28 -9.28
C PRO A 75 -6.91 -19.97 -10.07
N GLN A 76 -7.51 -20.03 -11.27
CA GLN A 76 -7.70 -18.84 -12.08
C GLN A 76 -8.61 -17.84 -11.37
N ALA A 77 -9.71 -18.33 -10.79
CA ALA A 77 -10.61 -17.46 -10.06
C ALA A 77 -9.93 -16.83 -8.87
N LEU A 78 -9.07 -17.59 -8.17
CA LEU A 78 -8.32 -17.04 -7.03
C LEU A 78 -7.39 -15.91 -7.48
N VAL A 79 -6.65 -16.12 -8.55
CA VAL A 79 -5.74 -15.09 -9.06
C VAL A 79 -6.52 -13.84 -9.45
N MET A 80 -7.65 -14.00 -10.13
CA MET A 80 -8.46 -12.85 -10.53
C MET A 80 -9.01 -12.11 -9.31
N GLY A 81 -9.45 -12.85 -8.30
CA GLY A 81 -9.94 -12.23 -7.07
C GLY A 81 -8.85 -11.48 -6.33
N GLN A 82 -7.65 -12.05 -6.28
CA GLN A 82 -6.53 -11.38 -5.64
C GLN A 82 -6.13 -10.12 -6.40
N GLN A 83 -6.15 -10.16 -7.72
CA GLN A 83 -5.87 -8.97 -8.53
C GLN A 83 -6.90 -7.88 -8.29
N GLN A 84 -8.17 -8.26 -8.20
CA GLN A 84 -9.22 -7.28 -7.91
C GLN A 84 -9.03 -6.68 -6.52
N ALA A 85 -8.72 -7.50 -5.53
CA ALA A 85 -8.50 -7.02 -4.18
C ALA A 85 -7.33 -6.03 -4.13
N LEU A 86 -6.23 -6.37 -4.81
CA LEU A 86 -5.07 -5.48 -4.87
C LEU A 86 -5.43 -4.15 -5.54
N ALA A 87 -6.17 -4.21 -6.63
CA ALA A 87 -6.57 -2.99 -7.34
C ALA A 87 -7.41 -2.09 -6.45
N GLU A 88 -8.33 -2.68 -5.67
CA GLU A 88 -9.15 -1.91 -4.76
C GLU A 88 -8.34 -1.30 -3.63
N ILE A 89 -7.38 -2.06 -3.09
CA ILE A 89 -6.51 -1.55 -2.04
C ILE A 89 -5.69 -0.38 -2.56
N PHE A 90 -5.09 -0.53 -3.72
CA PHE A 90 -4.26 0.55 -4.28
C PHE A 90 -5.09 1.78 -4.59
N LYS A 91 -6.32 1.60 -5.05
CA LYS A 91 -7.19 2.74 -5.30
C LYS A 91 -7.53 3.48 -4.02
N GLU A 92 -7.81 2.75 -2.95
CA GLU A 92 -8.10 3.38 -1.67
C GLU A 92 -6.88 4.10 -1.13
N TYR A 93 -5.71 3.49 -1.28
CA TYR A 93 -4.50 4.14 -0.80
C TYR A 93 -4.15 5.36 -1.66
N GLU A 94 -4.43 5.31 -2.94
CA GLU A 94 -4.24 6.48 -3.79
C GLU A 94 -5.07 7.65 -3.29
N ASN A 95 -6.32 7.39 -2.90
CA ASN A 95 -7.15 8.43 -2.32
C ASN A 95 -6.56 8.96 -1.01
N GLN A 96 -6.00 8.07 -0.20
CA GLN A 96 -5.36 8.47 1.04
C GLN A 96 -4.12 9.31 0.77
N LEU A 97 -3.34 8.95 -0.26
CA LEU A 97 -2.17 9.74 -0.66
C LEU A 97 -2.59 11.15 -1.08
N ASN A 98 -3.70 11.25 -1.79
CA ASN A 98 -4.20 12.58 -2.19
C ASN A 98 -4.57 13.41 -0.97
N GLN A 99 -5.12 12.80 0.06
CA GLN A 99 -5.43 13.50 1.30
C GLN A 99 -4.17 13.92 2.03
N TYR A 100 -3.19 13.05 2.08
CA TYR A 100 -1.90 13.40 2.67
C TYR A 100 -1.27 14.56 1.91
N ALA A 101 -1.31 14.52 0.58
CA ALA A 101 -0.67 15.53 -0.25
C ALA A 101 -1.23 16.92 0.02
N ALA A 102 -2.50 17.01 0.38
CA ALA A 102 -3.10 18.30 0.70
C ALA A 102 -2.53 18.92 1.96
N ASN A 103 -1.94 18.11 2.84
CA ASN A 103 -1.45 18.56 4.13
C ASN A 103 0.06 18.42 4.29
N LEU A 104 0.76 17.92 3.27
CA LEU A 104 2.18 17.71 3.36
C LEU A 104 2.95 18.98 3.05
N PRO A 105 4.15 19.13 3.63
CA PRO A 105 5.02 20.24 3.24
C PRO A 105 5.41 20.10 1.78
N LYS A 106 5.50 21.23 1.11
CA LYS A 106 5.93 21.22 -0.27
C LYS A 106 7.45 21.19 -0.35
N PRO A 107 8.00 20.52 -1.35
CA PRO A 107 9.44 20.61 -1.56
C PRO A 107 9.84 22.04 -1.89
N ILE A 108 11.09 22.33 -1.60
CA ILE A 108 11.63 23.64 -1.91
C ILE A 108 11.62 23.83 -3.42
N GLY A 109 11.18 24.99 -3.86
CA GLY A 109 11.13 25.30 -5.29
C GLY A 109 9.78 25.02 -5.91
N GLN A 110 8.83 24.62 -5.10
CA GLN A 110 7.48 24.35 -5.56
C GLN A 110 6.61 25.58 -5.38
#